data_8f4fa6f11e59bfda763af6a3f57a793c
#
_entry.id   8f4fa6f11e59bfda763af6a3f57a793c
#
_cell.length_a   1.000
_cell.length_b   1.000
_cell.length_c   1.000
_cell.angle_alpha   90.00
_cell.angle_beta   90.00
_cell.angle_gamma   90.00
#
_symmetry.space_group_name_H-M   'P 1'
#
loop_
_entity.id
_entity.type
_entity.pdbx_description
1 polymer ?
#
loop_
_entity_poly.entity_id
_entity_poly.type
_entity_poly.pdbx_seq_one_letter_code
_entity_poly.pdbx_strand_id
1 'polypeptide(L)'
;MVYFENHNKEPDLAEIHYIPHNVEETHWFLDEIEASNFKWAFNVAHGHLVPEGWSGFLDTFGVDKIGQVRVNDNSGEYEIHLIPGEGTIDFPWLFERVESSGYQGWYNLGFGNQTDKIRIRNWFETLITE
;
A
#
# COMPACT_ATOMS: atom_id res chain seq x y z
N MET A 1 -0.98 14.03 13.77
CA MET A 1 -0.97 13.48 12.40
C MET A 1 -2.10 12.47 12.28
N VAL A 2 -2.95 12.60 11.27
CA VAL A 2 -4.02 11.65 10.95
C VAL A 2 -3.64 10.93 9.67
N TYR A 3 -3.75 9.62 9.68
CA TYR A 3 -3.53 8.79 8.50
C TYR A 3 -4.86 8.21 8.02
N PHE A 4 -5.12 8.39 6.78
CA PHE A 4 -6.22 7.81 6.04
C PHE A 4 -5.70 6.64 5.20
N GLU A 5 -6.40 5.52 5.19
CA GLU A 5 -5.94 4.31 4.52
C GLU A 5 -6.91 3.89 3.41
N ASN A 6 -6.39 3.48 2.24
CA ASN A 6 -7.18 2.79 1.25
C ASN A 6 -7.48 1.36 1.75
N HIS A 7 -8.76 1.02 1.75
CA HIS A 7 -9.25 -0.24 2.30
C HIS A 7 -9.27 -1.38 1.28
N ASN A 8 -9.49 -2.58 1.79
CA ASN A 8 -9.60 -3.77 0.97
C ASN A 8 -10.97 -3.88 0.30
N LYS A 9 -10.99 -4.60 -0.82
CA LYS A 9 -12.17 -5.11 -1.47
C LYS A 9 -12.39 -6.56 -1.04
N GLU A 10 -13.64 -6.90 -0.73
CA GLU A 10 -14.05 -8.27 -0.43
C GLU A 10 -14.82 -8.84 -1.63
N PRO A 11 -14.26 -9.75 -2.42
CA PRO A 11 -14.91 -10.26 -3.63
C PRO A 11 -16.23 -10.99 -3.36
N ASP A 12 -16.28 -11.76 -2.28
CA ASP A 12 -17.46 -12.54 -1.89
C ASP A 12 -18.60 -11.65 -1.39
N LEU A 13 -18.30 -10.42 -1.03
CA LEU A 13 -19.22 -9.40 -0.58
C LEU A 13 -19.22 -8.20 -1.55
N ALA A 14 -19.20 -8.46 -2.84
CA ALA A 14 -18.96 -7.44 -3.88
C ALA A 14 -19.92 -6.23 -3.83
N GLU A 15 -21.06 -6.38 -3.20
CA GLU A 15 -22.01 -5.29 -2.94
C GLU A 15 -21.69 -4.50 -1.66
N ILE A 16 -20.80 -5.04 -0.82
CA ILE A 16 -20.37 -4.42 0.42
C ILE A 16 -18.84 -4.36 0.40
N HIS A 17 -18.30 -3.18 0.24
CA HIS A 17 -16.85 -2.95 0.35
C HIS A 17 -16.58 -1.74 1.23
N TYR A 18 -15.39 -1.71 1.78
CA TYR A 18 -14.95 -0.58 2.59
C TYR A 18 -14.61 0.62 1.70
N ILE A 19 -14.80 1.81 2.23
CA ILE A 19 -14.52 3.06 1.52
C ILE A 19 -13.32 3.77 2.18
N PRO A 20 -12.32 4.17 1.40
CA PRO A 20 -12.16 3.98 -0.04
C PRO A 20 -11.43 2.66 -0.35
N HIS A 21 -11.78 1.99 -1.45
CA HIS A 21 -11.06 0.78 -1.86
C HIS A 21 -10.36 0.91 -3.22
N ASN A 22 -10.79 1.82 -4.07
CA ASN A 22 -10.24 2.03 -5.42
C ASN A 22 -9.67 3.45 -5.59
N VAL A 23 -9.10 3.70 -6.77
CA VAL A 23 -8.49 4.99 -7.10
C VAL A 23 -9.52 6.12 -7.07
N GLU A 24 -10.72 5.92 -7.63
CA GLU A 24 -11.77 6.94 -7.68
C GLU A 24 -12.19 7.41 -6.28
N GLU A 25 -12.49 6.48 -5.40
CA GLU A 25 -12.90 6.80 -4.03
C GLU A 25 -11.76 7.43 -3.21
N THR A 26 -10.53 6.95 -3.40
CA THR A 26 -9.34 7.51 -2.76
C THR A 26 -9.13 8.96 -3.20
N HIS A 27 -9.39 9.26 -4.46
CA HIS A 27 -9.32 10.62 -5.01
C HIS A 27 -10.25 11.59 -4.28
N TRP A 28 -11.49 11.19 -4.00
CA TRP A 28 -12.43 12.03 -3.25
C TRP A 28 -11.87 12.49 -1.90
N PHE A 29 -11.27 11.58 -1.14
CA PHE A 29 -10.70 11.93 0.17
C PHE A 29 -9.46 12.82 0.04
N LEU A 30 -8.58 12.52 -0.90
CA LEU A 30 -7.34 13.28 -1.07
C LEU A 30 -7.57 14.68 -1.63
N ASP A 31 -8.63 14.90 -2.39
CA ASP A 31 -9.00 16.20 -2.93
C ASP A 31 -9.76 17.08 -1.93
N GLU A 32 -10.63 16.46 -1.12
CA GLU A 32 -11.50 17.22 -0.22
C GLU A 32 -10.83 17.57 1.12
N ILE A 33 -9.77 16.84 1.51
CA ILE A 33 -9.12 17.07 2.79
C ILE A 33 -7.77 17.79 2.60
N GLU A 34 -7.80 19.10 2.74
CA GLU A 34 -6.61 19.97 2.70
C GLU A 34 -6.13 20.33 4.11
N ALA A 35 -5.63 19.33 4.85
CA ALA A 35 -5.11 19.58 6.20
C ALA A 35 -3.64 19.16 6.31
N SER A 36 -2.80 20.03 6.86
CA SER A 36 -1.36 19.78 7.03
C SER A 36 -1.04 18.58 7.93
N ASN A 37 -1.98 18.21 8.77
CA ASN A 37 -1.86 17.04 9.67
C ASN A 37 -2.52 15.77 9.12
N PHE A 38 -2.94 15.78 7.85
CA PHE A 38 -3.56 14.65 7.17
C PHE A 38 -2.59 14.07 6.14
N LYS A 39 -2.41 12.76 6.18
CA LYS A 39 -1.55 12.00 5.27
C LYS A 39 -2.22 10.69 4.85
N TRP A 40 -1.79 10.16 3.74
CA TRP A 40 -2.26 8.88 3.24
C TRP A 40 -1.36 7.73 3.77
N ALA A 41 -1.99 6.73 4.37
CA ALA A 41 -1.36 5.42 4.62
C ALA A 41 -1.68 4.54 3.42
N PHE A 42 -0.76 4.48 2.48
CA PHE A 42 -0.94 3.68 1.27
C PHE A 42 -0.77 2.19 1.58
N ASN A 43 -1.87 1.44 1.59
CA ASN A 43 -1.82 0.00 1.73
C ASN A 43 -1.69 -0.66 0.35
N VAL A 44 -0.51 -1.16 0.07
CA VAL A 44 -0.15 -1.76 -1.23
C VAL A 44 -0.96 -3.02 -1.51
N ALA A 45 -1.16 -3.86 -0.49
CA ALA A 45 -1.92 -5.10 -0.64
C ALA A 45 -3.40 -4.84 -0.94
N HIS A 46 -4.00 -3.83 -0.30
CA HIS A 46 -5.36 -3.42 -0.64
C HIS A 46 -5.43 -2.87 -2.08
N GLY A 47 -4.46 -2.07 -2.48
CA GLY A 47 -4.36 -1.59 -3.87
C GLY A 47 -4.17 -2.71 -4.89
N HIS A 48 -3.59 -3.82 -4.49
CA HIS A 48 -3.39 -4.99 -5.36
C HIS A 48 -4.70 -5.75 -5.69
N LEU A 49 -5.76 -5.51 -4.92
CA LEU A 49 -7.07 -6.18 -5.07
C LEU A 49 -7.99 -5.50 -6.09
N VAL A 50 -7.66 -4.31 -6.56
CA VAL A 50 -8.50 -3.57 -7.51
C VAL A 50 -7.91 -3.61 -8.92
N PRO A 51 -8.73 -3.39 -9.98
CA PRO A 51 -8.26 -3.51 -11.36
C PRO A 51 -7.07 -2.60 -11.69
N GLU A 52 -7.00 -1.40 -11.10
CA GLU A 52 -5.91 -0.44 -11.30
C GLU A 52 -4.59 -0.95 -10.73
N GLY A 53 -4.66 -1.86 -9.75
CA GLY A 53 -3.51 -2.35 -9.02
C GLY A 53 -2.84 -1.28 -8.15
N TRP A 54 -1.91 -1.68 -7.31
CA TRP A 54 -1.15 -0.75 -6.48
C TRP A 54 -0.39 0.30 -7.32
N SER A 55 0.07 -0.08 -8.51
CA SER A 55 0.76 0.85 -9.42
C SER A 55 -0.14 1.94 -9.95
N GLY A 56 -1.42 1.64 -10.20
CA GLY A 56 -2.41 2.63 -10.63
C GLY A 56 -2.64 3.73 -9.58
N PHE A 57 -2.57 3.41 -8.30
CA PHE A 57 -2.59 4.42 -7.23
C PHE A 57 -1.37 5.34 -7.30
N LEU A 58 -0.18 4.80 -7.48
CA LEU A 58 1.04 5.60 -7.62
C LEU A 58 1.05 6.45 -8.90
N ASP A 59 0.53 5.91 -10.00
CA ASP A 59 0.40 6.64 -11.27
C ASP A 59 -0.54 7.85 -11.13
N THR A 60 -1.59 7.71 -10.33
CA THR A 60 -2.60 8.76 -10.15
C THR A 60 -2.17 9.80 -9.11
N PHE A 61 -1.64 9.39 -7.97
CA PHE A 61 -1.43 10.27 -6.81
C PHE A 61 0.04 10.62 -6.57
N GLY A 62 0.98 9.87 -7.13
CA GLY A 62 2.39 10.00 -6.74
C GLY A 62 2.61 9.63 -5.27
N VAL A 63 3.68 10.17 -4.67
CA VAL A 63 4.09 9.84 -3.30
C VAL A 63 3.98 10.99 -2.29
N ASP A 64 3.69 12.21 -2.74
CA ASP A 64 3.77 13.42 -1.90
C ASP A 64 2.81 13.42 -0.71
N LYS A 65 1.63 12.82 -0.88
CA LYS A 65 0.62 12.71 0.18
C LYS A 65 0.79 11.47 1.04
N ILE A 66 1.70 10.55 0.68
CA ILE A 66 1.93 9.33 1.42
C ILE A 66 2.78 9.63 2.66
N GLY A 67 2.24 9.33 3.83
CA GLY A 67 2.96 9.41 5.10
C GLY A 67 3.54 8.07 5.54
N GLN A 68 2.91 6.97 5.15
CA GLN A 68 3.47 5.63 5.30
C GLN A 68 3.01 4.70 4.18
N VAL A 69 3.88 3.80 3.76
CA VAL A 69 3.55 2.68 2.88
C VAL A 69 3.38 1.44 3.73
N ARG A 70 2.19 0.83 3.68
CA ARG A 70 1.88 -0.39 4.41
C ARG A 70 2.07 -1.59 3.49
N VAL A 71 2.92 -2.52 3.93
CA VAL A 71 3.35 -3.67 3.13
C VAL A 71 2.91 -4.99 3.77
N ASN A 72 2.15 -5.73 3.04
CA ASN A 72 1.82 -7.15 3.18
C ASN A 72 1.54 -7.67 1.78
N ASP A 73 1.23 -8.93 1.63
CA ASP A 73 1.08 -9.56 0.32
C ASP A 73 -0.27 -10.26 0.20
N ASN A 74 -0.69 -10.50 -1.02
CA ASN A 74 -1.83 -11.35 -1.38
C ASN A 74 -1.70 -11.83 -2.83
N SER A 75 -2.66 -12.63 -3.29
CA SER A 75 -2.69 -13.15 -4.65
C SER A 75 -3.35 -12.22 -5.67
N GLY A 76 -3.88 -11.08 -5.23
CA GLY A 76 -4.65 -10.15 -6.07
C GLY A 76 -6.14 -10.49 -6.18
N GLU A 77 -6.63 -11.51 -5.49
CA GLU A 77 -8.03 -11.96 -5.57
C GLU A 77 -8.86 -11.49 -4.37
N TYR A 78 -8.34 -11.70 -3.16
CA TYR A 78 -9.00 -11.30 -1.90
C TYR A 78 -7.95 -11.04 -0.83
N GLU A 79 -8.36 -10.36 0.22
CA GLU A 79 -7.44 -10.04 1.29
C GLU A 79 -7.09 -11.27 2.12
N ILE A 80 -5.84 -11.67 1.97
CA ILE A 80 -5.14 -12.60 2.85
C ILE A 80 -3.85 -11.92 3.28
N HIS A 81 -3.52 -12.00 4.53
CA HIS A 81 -2.34 -11.32 5.06
C HIS A 81 -1.09 -12.20 4.91
N LEU A 82 -0.66 -12.38 3.67
CA LEU A 82 0.58 -13.11 3.37
C LEU A 82 1.80 -12.26 3.75
N ILE A 83 2.86 -12.94 4.10
CA ILE A 83 4.16 -12.32 4.28
C ILE A 83 4.68 -11.87 2.91
N PRO A 84 5.26 -10.66 2.80
CA PRO A 84 5.83 -10.19 1.54
C PRO A 84 6.76 -11.21 0.87
N GLY A 85 6.47 -11.50 -0.40
CA GLY A 85 7.14 -12.54 -1.19
C GLY A 85 6.39 -13.87 -1.27
N GLU A 86 5.32 -14.06 -0.49
CA GLU A 86 4.48 -15.26 -0.55
C GLU A 86 3.27 -15.11 -1.49
N GLY A 87 2.97 -13.89 -1.92
CA GLY A 87 1.91 -13.58 -2.87
C GLY A 87 2.43 -13.20 -4.25
N THR A 88 1.72 -12.28 -4.90
CA THR A 88 2.00 -11.88 -6.30
C THR A 88 2.44 -10.41 -6.45
N ILE A 89 2.61 -9.66 -5.36
CA ILE A 89 3.11 -8.30 -5.43
C ILE A 89 4.60 -8.31 -5.79
N ASP A 90 4.96 -7.58 -6.83
CA ASP A 90 6.37 -7.37 -7.22
C ASP A 90 6.99 -6.28 -6.34
N PHE A 91 7.57 -6.70 -5.20
CA PHE A 91 8.19 -5.77 -4.25
C PHE A 91 9.43 -5.06 -4.80
N PRO A 92 10.33 -5.70 -5.57
CA PRO A 92 11.42 -4.97 -6.23
C PRO A 92 10.92 -3.81 -7.08
N TRP A 93 9.92 -4.02 -7.92
CA TRP A 93 9.32 -2.97 -8.73
C TRP A 93 8.60 -1.91 -7.89
N LEU A 94 7.87 -2.33 -6.84
CA LEU A 94 7.22 -1.39 -5.92
C LEU A 94 8.24 -0.43 -5.29
N PHE A 95 9.32 -0.96 -4.73
CA PHE A 95 10.35 -0.14 -4.08
C PHE A 95 11.05 0.76 -5.09
N GLU A 96 11.39 0.27 -6.28
CA GLU A 96 11.94 1.09 -7.36
C GLU A 96 11.03 2.28 -7.68
N ARG A 97 9.72 2.04 -7.83
CA ARG A 97 8.74 3.10 -8.13
C ARG A 97 8.61 4.12 -6.99
N VAL A 98 8.51 3.66 -5.77
CA VAL A 98 8.33 4.53 -4.61
C VAL A 98 9.59 5.35 -4.34
N GLU A 99 10.76 4.72 -4.30
CA GLU A 99 12.03 5.37 -4.02
C GLU A 99 12.45 6.35 -5.12
N SER A 100 12.32 5.97 -6.39
CA SER A 100 12.62 6.86 -7.52
C SER A 100 11.73 8.09 -7.59
N SER A 101 10.56 8.05 -6.98
CA SER A 101 9.64 9.19 -6.85
C SER A 101 10.01 10.15 -5.70
N GLY A 102 11.05 9.87 -4.94
CA GLY A 102 11.54 10.74 -3.86
C GLY A 102 10.80 10.58 -2.53
N TYR A 103 10.19 9.43 -2.29
CA TYR A 103 9.48 9.14 -1.04
C TYR A 103 10.42 9.23 0.18
N GLN A 104 9.94 9.87 1.26
CA GLN A 104 10.70 10.10 2.49
C GLN A 104 9.98 9.58 3.74
N GLY A 105 8.92 8.81 3.57
CA GLY A 105 8.11 8.31 4.68
C GLY A 105 8.56 6.94 5.19
N TRP A 106 7.65 6.27 5.86
CA TRP A 106 7.88 5.01 6.55
C TRP A 106 7.31 3.84 5.76
N TYR A 107 8.00 2.71 5.80
CA TYR A 107 7.46 1.41 5.43
C TYR A 107 7.00 0.67 6.67
N ASN A 108 5.76 0.22 6.69
CA ASN A 108 5.16 -0.46 7.83
C ASN A 108 4.86 -1.93 7.47
N LEU A 109 5.50 -2.84 8.16
CA LEU A 109 5.28 -4.28 8.06
C LEU A 109 4.43 -4.75 9.24
N GLY A 110 3.12 -4.94 9.01
CA GLY A 110 2.14 -5.24 10.06
C GLY A 110 2.03 -6.71 10.45
N PHE A 111 2.36 -7.63 9.56
CA PHE A 111 2.09 -9.06 9.69
C PHE A 111 3.36 -9.90 9.79
N GLY A 112 3.19 -11.15 10.25
CA GLY A 112 4.28 -12.07 10.50
C GLY A 112 4.77 -12.04 11.94
N ASN A 113 5.48 -13.09 12.35
CA ASN A 113 6.16 -13.15 13.64
C ASN A 113 7.45 -12.29 13.61
N GLN A 114 8.11 -12.17 14.76
CA GLN A 114 9.31 -11.32 14.86
C GLN A 114 10.44 -11.76 13.91
N THR A 115 10.64 -13.08 13.76
CA THR A 115 11.66 -13.62 12.85
C THR A 115 11.36 -13.27 11.40
N ASP A 116 10.10 -13.42 10.98
CA ASP A 116 9.66 -13.03 9.64
C ASP A 116 9.84 -11.54 9.40
N LYS A 117 9.45 -10.70 10.36
CA LYS A 117 9.60 -9.24 10.26
C LYS A 117 11.05 -8.82 10.10
N ILE A 118 11.97 -9.44 10.83
CA ILE A 118 13.41 -9.16 10.69
C ILE A 118 13.91 -9.59 9.31
N ARG A 119 13.53 -10.78 8.85
CA ARG A 119 13.92 -11.30 7.54
C ARG A 119 13.42 -10.39 6.41
N ILE A 120 12.15 -9.99 6.46
CA ILE A 120 11.55 -9.12 5.45
C ILE A 120 12.16 -7.72 5.49
N ARG A 121 12.35 -7.15 6.67
CA ARG A 121 13.04 -5.86 6.80
C ARG A 121 14.42 -5.91 6.13
N ASN A 122 15.22 -6.92 6.43
CA ASN A 122 16.56 -7.05 5.85
C ASN A 122 16.51 -7.17 4.32
N TRP A 123 15.53 -7.88 3.78
CA TRP A 123 15.31 -7.95 2.34
C TRP A 123 14.93 -6.58 1.77
N PHE A 124 13.98 -5.89 2.36
CA PHE A 124 13.54 -4.57 1.90
C PHE A 124 14.67 -3.53 1.96
N GLU A 125 15.51 -3.59 2.99
CA GLU A 125 16.69 -2.71 3.07
C GLU A 125 17.63 -2.88 1.87
N THR A 126 17.74 -4.07 1.29
CA THR A 126 18.52 -4.26 0.06
C THR A 126 17.87 -3.62 -1.17
N LEU A 127 16.55 -3.55 -1.22
CA LEU A 127 15.81 -2.93 -2.33
C LEU A 127 15.87 -1.39 -2.30
N ILE A 128 15.98 -0.82 -1.10
CA ILE A 128 16.04 0.64 -0.91
C ILE A 128 17.43 1.19 -1.17
N THR A 129 18.48 0.44 -0.88
CA THR A 129 19.87 0.91 -0.93
C THR A 129 20.55 0.72 -2.30
N GLU A 130 19.93 0.00 -3.19
CA GLU A 130 20.40 -0.19 -4.58
C GLU A 130 19.91 0.94 -5.49
#